data_1347eb0f05b18c031260ac1ac6e5ee47
#
_entry.id   1347eb0f05b18c031260ac1ac6e5ee47
#
_cell.length_a   1.000
_cell.length_b   1.000
_cell.length_c   1.000
_cell.angle_alpha   90.00
_cell.angle_beta   90.00
_cell.angle_gamma   90.00
#
_symmetry.space_group_name_H-M   'P 1'
#
loop_
_entity.id
_entity.type
_entity.pdbx_description
1 polymer ?
#
loop_
_entity_poly.entity_id
_entity_poly.type
_entity_poly.pdbx_seq_one_letter_code
_entity_poly.pdbx_strand_id
1 'polypeptide(L)'
;MKIHDCCSTADGLVVGVQRHEAVSQHCAQRAVEAVSGVLGRYRFGGSLRLRLQRIMFADDGIVAQLNYRSPRVTVRIQVPIVAEDGIEAIADRLDCHIRRQLTGRPLRSWPDPQRPVVGFVSECRPITRRKRFHLMVLEPHIAAAVMDTFDFDAHLFIDAETGQDAVVYWAGPLGVRLARQSKMAPLSTAGMMTVNPIPTLCLSEQAAIQRVCMYGLPFLFFTDVRDGRGRLLYRRYAGDLGLVQGRATAPGR
;
A
#
# COMPACT_ATOMS: atom_id res chain seq x y z
N MET A 1 -12.08 17.94 -2.51
CA MET A 1 -12.11 16.80 -1.57
C MET A 1 -12.61 17.35 -0.22
N LYS A 2 -13.90 17.17 0.06
CA LYS A 2 -14.46 17.57 1.36
C LYS A 2 -14.15 16.47 2.38
N ILE A 3 -13.52 16.85 3.49
CA ILE A 3 -13.27 15.98 4.63
C ILE A 3 -14.51 16.12 5.52
N HIS A 4 -15.26 15.06 5.67
CA HIS A 4 -16.29 15.00 6.71
C HIS A 4 -15.72 14.09 7.81
N ASP A 5 -15.22 14.71 8.88
CA ASP A 5 -14.88 13.99 10.09
C ASP A 5 -16.17 13.63 10.81
N CYS A 6 -16.60 12.38 10.66
CA CYS A 6 -17.59 11.80 11.54
C CYS A 6 -16.83 11.07 12.64
N CYS A 7 -16.71 11.65 13.82
CA CYS A 7 -16.18 10.96 14.99
C CYS A 7 -17.34 10.23 15.67
N SER A 8 -17.36 8.91 15.58
CA SER A 8 -18.20 8.06 16.44
C SER A 8 -17.30 7.39 17.46
N THR A 9 -17.64 7.52 18.73
CA THR A 9 -16.97 6.82 19.84
C THR A 9 -17.94 5.73 20.34
N ALA A 10 -17.73 4.52 19.87
CA ALA A 10 -18.33 3.34 20.50
C ALA A 10 -17.18 2.47 21.02
N ASP A 11 -17.23 2.06 22.27
CA ASP A 11 -16.26 1.14 22.90
C ASP A 11 -14.77 1.52 22.75
N GLY A 12 -14.43 2.83 22.82
CA GLY A 12 -13.03 3.29 22.67
C GLY A 12 -12.50 3.26 21.24
N LEU A 13 -13.37 3.12 20.25
CA LEU A 13 -13.03 3.20 18.83
C LEU A 13 -13.24 4.63 18.31
N VAL A 14 -12.17 5.26 17.80
CA VAL A 14 -12.24 6.56 17.13
C VAL A 14 -12.28 6.34 15.62
N VAL A 15 -13.34 6.81 14.96
CA VAL A 15 -13.56 6.62 13.53
C VAL A 15 -13.47 7.95 12.79
N GLY A 16 -12.53 8.05 11.83
CA GLY A 16 -12.46 9.16 10.89
C GLY A 16 -12.80 8.69 9.47
N VAL A 17 -13.69 9.41 8.79
CA VAL A 17 -14.13 9.07 7.42
C VAL A 17 -13.76 10.18 6.45
N GLN A 18 -13.09 9.82 5.36
CA GLN A 18 -12.84 10.70 4.24
C GLN A 18 -13.54 10.14 3.00
N ARG A 19 -14.45 10.88 2.40
CA ARG A 19 -15.14 10.45 1.18
C ARG A 19 -14.93 11.41 0.02
N HIS A 20 -14.88 10.87 -1.18
CA HIS A 20 -15.00 11.63 -2.41
C HIS A 20 -16.46 12.11 -2.55
N GLU A 21 -16.68 13.28 -3.15
CA GLU A 21 -18.01 13.87 -3.31
C GLU A 21 -19.00 12.98 -4.09
N ALA A 22 -18.48 12.18 -5.03
CA ALA A 22 -19.28 11.21 -5.78
C ALA A 22 -19.71 9.96 -4.97
N VAL A 23 -19.24 9.80 -3.74
CA VAL A 23 -19.65 8.69 -2.85
C VAL A 23 -20.78 9.19 -1.96
N SER A 24 -21.91 8.48 -1.92
CA SER A 24 -23.06 8.86 -1.10
C SER A 24 -22.72 8.81 0.39
N GLN A 25 -23.39 9.63 1.19
CA GLN A 25 -23.25 9.57 2.64
C GLN A 25 -23.75 8.24 3.19
N HIS A 26 -24.81 7.69 2.61
CA HIS A 26 -25.35 6.38 2.98
C HIS A 26 -24.33 5.26 2.79
N CYS A 27 -23.65 5.21 1.65
CA CYS A 27 -22.57 4.25 1.39
C CYS A 27 -21.45 4.36 2.44
N ALA A 28 -21.05 5.59 2.79
CA ALA A 28 -20.01 5.81 3.80
C ALA A 28 -20.46 5.34 5.20
N GLN A 29 -21.70 5.59 5.56
CA GLN A 29 -22.27 5.16 6.85
C GLN A 29 -22.35 3.63 6.94
N ARG A 30 -22.88 2.96 5.93
CA ARG A 30 -22.92 1.48 5.86
C ARG A 30 -21.51 0.88 5.99
N ALA A 31 -20.52 1.47 5.32
CA ALA A 31 -19.13 1.01 5.42
C ALA A 31 -18.58 1.15 6.84
N VAL A 32 -18.88 2.24 7.54
CA VAL A 32 -18.50 2.43 8.96
C VAL A 32 -19.18 1.39 9.84
N GLU A 33 -20.47 1.17 9.67
CA GLU A 33 -21.24 0.19 10.45
C GLU A 33 -20.68 -1.23 10.26
N ALA A 34 -20.43 -1.64 9.02
CA ALA A 34 -19.86 -2.95 8.70
C ALA A 34 -18.49 -3.16 9.36
N VAL A 35 -17.59 -2.17 9.27
CA VAL A 35 -16.26 -2.23 9.87
C VAL A 35 -16.33 -2.21 11.40
N SER A 36 -17.16 -1.35 11.98
CA SER A 36 -17.36 -1.26 13.44
C SER A 36 -17.92 -2.56 14.00
N GLY A 37 -18.82 -3.23 13.28
CA GLY A 37 -19.35 -4.55 13.65
C GLY A 37 -18.25 -5.62 13.72
N VAL A 38 -17.28 -5.61 12.79
CA VAL A 38 -16.13 -6.51 12.85
C VAL A 38 -15.28 -6.22 14.09
N LEU A 39 -14.89 -4.95 14.29
CA LEU A 39 -14.02 -4.58 15.41
C LEU A 39 -14.68 -4.83 16.76
N GLY A 40 -16.01 -4.65 16.87
CA GLY A 40 -16.79 -4.97 18.06
C GLY A 40 -16.73 -6.46 18.44
N ARG A 41 -16.76 -7.37 17.46
CA ARG A 41 -16.59 -8.83 17.71
C ARG A 41 -15.25 -9.16 18.38
N TYR A 42 -14.21 -8.43 18.03
CA TYR A 42 -12.87 -8.60 18.64
C TYR A 42 -12.69 -7.81 19.92
N ARG A 43 -13.62 -6.96 20.30
CA ARG A 43 -13.51 -6.00 21.42
C ARG A 43 -12.25 -5.15 21.34
N PHE A 44 -11.94 -4.70 20.13
CA PHE A 44 -10.78 -3.88 19.86
C PHE A 44 -11.19 -2.41 19.83
N GLY A 45 -10.70 -1.63 20.80
CA GLY A 45 -10.65 -0.18 20.71
C GLY A 45 -9.55 0.27 19.75
N GLY A 46 -9.40 1.55 19.54
CA GLY A 46 -8.31 2.10 18.74
C GLY A 46 -8.74 3.17 17.75
N SER A 47 -7.97 3.38 16.71
CA SER A 47 -8.19 4.41 15.69
C SER A 47 -8.42 3.79 14.32
N LEU A 48 -9.57 4.10 13.73
CA LEU A 48 -9.98 3.71 12.39
C LEU A 48 -10.02 4.92 11.47
N ARG A 49 -9.38 4.81 10.31
CA ARG A 49 -9.52 5.78 9.22
C ARG A 49 -10.02 5.05 7.98
N LEU A 50 -11.21 5.42 7.53
CA LEU A 50 -11.82 4.92 6.30
C LEU A 50 -11.75 6.03 5.24
N ARG A 51 -11.23 5.70 4.07
CA ARG A 51 -11.18 6.59 2.92
C ARG A 51 -11.88 5.95 1.74
N LEU A 52 -12.91 6.60 1.24
CA LEU A 52 -13.66 6.17 0.07
C LEU A 52 -13.31 7.09 -1.11
N GLN A 53 -12.75 6.51 -2.17
CA GLN A 53 -12.29 7.25 -3.35
C GLN A 53 -12.89 6.64 -4.61
N ARG A 54 -13.18 7.47 -5.59
CA ARG A 54 -13.52 6.99 -6.93
C ARG A 54 -12.26 6.42 -7.59
N ILE A 55 -12.42 5.29 -8.29
CA ILE A 55 -11.39 4.72 -9.16
C ILE A 55 -11.53 5.42 -10.50
N MET A 56 -10.45 6.05 -10.98
CA MET A 56 -10.43 6.57 -12.34
C MET A 56 -10.43 5.38 -13.30
N PHE A 57 -11.24 5.42 -14.35
CA PHE A 57 -11.37 4.37 -15.40
C PHE A 57 -12.15 3.10 -15.02
N ALA A 58 -12.84 3.08 -13.89
CA ALA A 58 -13.86 2.08 -13.63
C ALA A 58 -15.21 2.80 -13.54
N ASP A 59 -16.16 2.42 -14.37
CA ASP A 59 -17.51 2.95 -14.29
C ASP A 59 -18.05 2.71 -12.88
N ASP A 60 -18.32 3.82 -12.16
CA ASP A 60 -18.81 3.87 -10.79
C ASP A 60 -17.98 3.10 -9.72
N GLY A 61 -16.77 2.69 -10.06
CA GLY A 61 -15.89 2.00 -9.14
C GLY A 61 -15.40 2.91 -7.99
N ILE A 62 -15.57 2.44 -6.77
CA ILE A 62 -15.05 3.07 -5.54
C ILE A 62 -14.00 2.15 -4.95
N VAL A 63 -12.90 2.70 -4.43
CA VAL A 63 -11.99 1.97 -3.55
C VAL A 63 -12.14 2.45 -2.12
N ALA A 64 -12.40 1.51 -1.22
CA ALA A 64 -12.30 1.71 0.21
C ALA A 64 -10.88 1.43 0.68
N GLN A 65 -10.22 2.41 1.24
CA GLN A 65 -8.95 2.26 1.93
C GLN A 65 -9.19 2.41 3.43
N LEU A 66 -8.95 1.34 4.17
CA LEU A 66 -9.10 1.29 5.62
C LEU A 66 -7.73 1.22 6.26
N ASN A 67 -7.52 2.05 7.29
CA ASN A 67 -6.34 1.97 8.16
C ASN A 67 -6.85 1.90 9.60
N TYR A 68 -6.54 0.81 10.28
CA TYR A 68 -6.90 0.58 11.66
C TYR A 68 -5.66 0.35 12.51
N ARG A 69 -5.63 0.94 13.69
CA ARG A 69 -4.54 0.80 14.66
C ARG A 69 -5.11 0.56 16.05
N SER A 70 -4.63 -0.50 16.67
CA SER A 70 -4.84 -0.81 18.07
C SER A 70 -3.53 -1.29 18.70
N PRO A 71 -3.48 -1.47 20.03
CA PRO A 71 -2.30 -2.07 20.69
C PRO A 71 -2.00 -3.51 20.24
N ARG A 72 -2.99 -4.22 19.70
CA ARG A 72 -2.86 -5.64 19.33
C ARG A 72 -2.60 -5.86 17.85
N VAL A 73 -3.21 -5.06 16.98
CA VAL A 73 -3.11 -5.23 15.54
C VAL A 73 -3.04 -3.88 14.84
N THR A 74 -2.33 -3.86 13.73
CA THR A 74 -2.34 -2.73 12.78
C THR A 74 -2.72 -3.27 11.41
N VAL A 75 -3.86 -2.82 10.89
CA VAL A 75 -4.40 -3.29 9.61
C VAL A 75 -4.50 -2.14 8.64
N ARG A 76 -4.05 -2.36 7.42
CA ARG A 76 -4.37 -1.54 6.27
C ARG A 76 -4.86 -2.46 5.16
N ILE A 77 -6.02 -2.15 4.61
CA ILE A 77 -6.60 -2.88 3.48
C ILE A 77 -7.10 -1.92 2.42
N GLN A 78 -7.22 -2.43 1.20
CA GLN A 78 -7.81 -1.74 0.06
C GLN A 78 -8.79 -2.70 -0.61
N VAL A 79 -10.04 -2.27 -0.76
CA VAL A 79 -11.13 -3.09 -1.30
C VAL A 79 -11.86 -2.31 -2.38
N PRO A 80 -12.06 -2.87 -3.59
CA PRO A 80 -12.97 -2.30 -4.56
C PRO A 80 -14.42 -2.48 -4.09
N ILE A 81 -15.21 -1.43 -4.25
CA ILE A 81 -16.67 -1.47 -4.07
C ILE A 81 -17.26 -1.26 -5.45
N VAL A 82 -17.81 -2.30 -6.05
CA VAL A 82 -18.34 -2.28 -7.42
C VAL A 82 -19.84 -1.91 -7.44
N ALA A 83 -20.53 -2.06 -6.32
CA ALA A 83 -21.91 -1.66 -6.11
C ALA A 83 -22.12 -1.47 -4.61
N GLU A 84 -23.30 -1.02 -4.18
CA GLU A 84 -23.60 -0.90 -2.74
C GLU A 84 -23.44 -2.22 -1.98
N ASP A 85 -23.62 -3.36 -2.65
CA ASP A 85 -23.41 -4.71 -2.11
C ASP A 85 -21.92 -5.05 -1.83
N GLY A 86 -20.99 -4.29 -2.42
CA GLY A 86 -19.55 -4.46 -2.18
C GLY A 86 -19.05 -4.00 -0.81
N ILE A 87 -19.91 -3.41 0.00
CA ILE A 87 -19.53 -2.91 1.35
C ILE A 87 -19.17 -4.07 2.28
N GLU A 88 -19.85 -5.19 2.17
CA GLU A 88 -19.59 -6.38 3.00
C GLU A 88 -18.19 -6.94 2.77
N ALA A 89 -17.67 -6.82 1.56
CA ALA A 89 -16.29 -7.22 1.23
C ALA A 89 -15.22 -6.47 2.08
N ILE A 90 -15.52 -5.25 2.54
CA ILE A 90 -14.62 -4.51 3.43
C ILE A 90 -14.54 -5.20 4.80
N ALA A 91 -15.69 -5.61 5.33
CA ALA A 91 -15.80 -6.29 6.61
C ALA A 91 -15.11 -7.67 6.55
N ASP A 92 -15.37 -8.45 5.52
CA ASP A 92 -14.78 -9.77 5.32
C ASP A 92 -13.26 -9.69 5.19
N ARG A 93 -12.76 -8.74 4.41
CA ARG A 93 -11.33 -8.55 4.25
C ARG A 93 -10.66 -8.07 5.54
N LEU A 94 -11.30 -7.18 6.28
CA LEU A 94 -10.81 -6.74 7.60
C LEU A 94 -10.72 -7.91 8.58
N ASP A 95 -11.78 -8.70 8.67
CA ASP A 95 -11.85 -9.88 9.54
C ASP A 95 -10.76 -10.91 9.18
N CYS A 96 -10.58 -11.17 7.89
CA CYS A 96 -9.53 -12.06 7.39
C CYS A 96 -8.13 -11.55 7.79
N HIS A 97 -7.84 -10.26 7.61
CA HIS A 97 -6.56 -9.66 7.98
C HIS A 97 -6.29 -9.71 9.49
N ILE A 98 -7.30 -9.39 10.31
CA ILE A 98 -7.18 -9.49 11.77
C ILE A 98 -6.86 -10.92 12.19
N ARG A 99 -7.63 -11.90 11.69
CA ARG A 99 -7.39 -13.32 11.99
C ARG A 99 -5.99 -13.78 11.60
N ARG A 100 -5.51 -13.38 10.41
CA ARG A 100 -4.16 -13.72 9.96
C ARG A 100 -3.08 -13.17 10.89
N GLN A 101 -3.19 -11.93 11.33
CA GLN A 101 -2.24 -11.33 12.28
C GLN A 101 -2.26 -12.02 13.64
N LEU A 102 -3.45 -12.37 14.15
CA LEU A 102 -3.58 -13.03 15.45
C LEU A 102 -3.08 -14.49 15.42
N THR A 103 -3.14 -15.16 14.28
CA THR A 103 -2.76 -16.58 14.14
C THR A 103 -1.37 -16.79 13.54
N GLY A 104 -0.64 -15.72 13.19
CA GLY A 104 0.68 -15.81 12.56
C GLY A 104 0.68 -16.56 11.22
N ARG A 105 -0.43 -16.54 10.46
CA ARG A 105 -0.51 -17.24 9.18
C ARG A 105 0.46 -16.68 8.14
N PRO A 106 0.90 -17.51 7.18
CA PRO A 106 1.83 -17.09 6.13
C PRO A 106 1.25 -15.97 5.26
N LEU A 107 2.12 -15.39 4.43
CA LEU A 107 1.76 -14.40 3.44
C LEU A 107 0.57 -14.88 2.60
N ARG A 108 -0.28 -13.94 2.18
CA ARG A 108 -1.40 -14.25 1.30
C ARG A 108 -0.92 -14.78 -0.05
N SER A 109 -1.77 -15.53 -0.71
CA SER A 109 -1.54 -15.93 -2.09
C SER A 109 -1.66 -14.73 -3.04
N TRP A 110 -0.91 -14.77 -4.13
CA TRP A 110 -0.98 -13.79 -5.20
C TRP A 110 -1.18 -14.52 -6.55
N PRO A 111 -1.92 -14.01 -7.52
CA PRO A 111 -2.67 -12.74 -7.49
C PRO A 111 -3.87 -12.77 -6.52
N ASP A 112 -4.16 -11.63 -5.93
CA ASP A 112 -5.31 -11.44 -5.04
C ASP A 112 -6.47 -10.84 -5.86
N PRO A 113 -7.54 -11.61 -6.15
CA PRO A 113 -8.64 -11.16 -6.99
C PRO A 113 -9.47 -10.04 -6.36
N GLN A 114 -9.35 -9.85 -5.05
CA GLN A 114 -10.04 -8.78 -4.32
C GLN A 114 -9.26 -7.45 -4.32
N ARG A 115 -8.09 -7.39 -4.96
CA ARG A 115 -7.37 -6.12 -5.08
C ARG A 115 -7.93 -5.28 -6.22
N PRO A 116 -8.15 -3.98 -5.97
CA PRO A 116 -8.55 -3.07 -7.03
C PRO A 116 -7.43 -2.95 -8.07
N VAL A 117 -7.79 -3.04 -9.32
CA VAL A 117 -6.85 -2.80 -10.42
C VAL A 117 -6.60 -1.31 -10.55
N VAL A 118 -5.35 -0.92 -10.62
CA VAL A 118 -4.97 0.47 -10.93
C VAL A 118 -5.05 0.65 -12.45
N GLY A 119 -5.96 1.50 -12.90
CA GLY A 119 -6.18 1.75 -14.33
C GLY A 119 -4.94 2.30 -15.04
N PHE A 120 -4.79 1.93 -16.31
CA PHE A 120 -3.75 2.46 -17.18
C PHE A 120 -4.12 3.86 -17.65
N VAL A 121 -3.18 4.80 -17.54
CA VAL A 121 -3.29 6.16 -18.07
C VAL A 121 -2.07 6.40 -18.94
N SER A 122 -2.28 6.62 -20.22
CA SER A 122 -1.22 6.92 -21.19
C SER A 122 -0.63 8.33 -21.02
N GLU A 123 -1.41 9.26 -20.46
CA GLU A 123 -0.97 10.63 -20.23
C GLU A 123 0.00 10.71 -19.04
N CYS A 124 0.99 11.59 -19.16
CA CYS A 124 1.84 11.93 -18.05
C CYS A 124 1.06 12.65 -16.95
N ARG A 125 0.97 12.03 -15.79
CA ARG A 125 0.28 12.58 -14.62
C ARG A 125 1.28 13.07 -13.58
N PRO A 126 0.97 14.15 -12.85
CA PRO A 126 1.88 14.71 -11.85
C PRO A 126 1.97 13.83 -10.59
N ILE A 127 3.05 14.00 -9.85
CA ILE A 127 3.17 13.48 -8.48
C ILE A 127 2.40 14.42 -7.55
N THR A 128 1.23 13.98 -7.09
CA THR A 128 0.40 14.74 -6.15
C THR A 128 0.64 14.35 -4.70
N ARG A 129 1.32 13.22 -4.46
CA ARG A 129 1.61 12.74 -3.10
C ARG A 129 3.07 12.34 -2.94
N ARG A 130 3.78 13.07 -2.08
CA ARG A 130 5.15 12.74 -1.68
C ARG A 130 5.17 12.25 -0.24
N LYS A 131 5.77 11.09 -0.02
CA LYS A 131 5.93 10.48 1.29
C LYS A 131 7.42 10.39 1.61
N ARG A 132 7.81 10.94 2.74
CA ARG A 132 9.18 10.88 3.25
C ARG A 132 9.18 10.17 4.60
N PHE A 133 9.85 9.03 4.67
CA PHE A 133 9.95 8.20 5.86
C PHE A 133 11.41 7.98 6.26
N HIS A 134 11.63 7.70 7.53
CA HIS A 134 12.82 6.97 7.92
C HIS A 134 12.61 5.52 7.46
N LEU A 135 13.40 5.09 6.46
CA LEU A 135 13.33 3.73 5.98
C LEU A 135 13.88 2.80 7.07
N MET A 136 13.17 1.72 7.31
CA MET A 136 13.61 0.68 8.23
C MET A 136 14.70 -0.17 7.57
N VAL A 137 15.71 -0.53 8.35
CA VAL A 137 16.69 -1.56 7.96
C VAL A 137 16.05 -2.90 8.29
N LEU A 138 15.78 -3.71 7.29
CA LEU A 138 15.06 -4.98 7.44
C LEU A 138 15.74 -6.07 6.61
N GLU A 139 15.61 -7.30 7.08
CA GLU A 139 15.86 -8.46 6.23
C GLU A 139 14.72 -8.59 5.18
N PRO A 140 15.01 -9.07 3.96
CA PRO A 140 14.03 -9.11 2.88
C PRO A 140 12.73 -9.84 3.22
N HIS A 141 12.79 -10.93 3.99
CA HIS A 141 11.61 -11.69 4.39
C HIS A 141 10.73 -10.91 5.39
N ILE A 142 11.33 -10.11 6.28
CA ILE A 142 10.59 -9.23 7.18
C ILE A 142 9.94 -8.09 6.40
N ALA A 143 10.66 -7.50 5.42
CA ALA A 143 10.09 -6.49 4.54
C ALA A 143 8.89 -7.01 3.75
N ALA A 144 8.93 -8.28 3.30
CA ALA A 144 7.79 -8.93 2.65
C ALA A 144 6.59 -9.12 3.60
N ALA A 145 6.83 -9.50 4.84
CA ALA A 145 5.78 -9.60 5.85
C ALA A 145 5.14 -8.23 6.16
N VAL A 146 5.95 -7.17 6.23
CA VAL A 146 5.45 -5.78 6.37
C VAL A 146 4.62 -5.38 5.16
N MET A 147 5.08 -5.68 3.94
CA MET A 147 4.35 -5.41 2.70
C MET A 147 2.96 -6.07 2.72
N ASP A 148 2.89 -7.32 3.11
CA ASP A 148 1.63 -8.07 3.20
C ASP A 148 0.71 -7.54 4.30
N THR A 149 1.25 -7.27 5.49
CA THR A 149 0.50 -6.74 6.64
C THR A 149 -0.17 -5.40 6.33
N PHE A 150 0.51 -4.53 5.58
CA PHE A 150 -0.02 -3.23 5.18
C PHE A 150 -0.69 -3.22 3.81
N ASP A 151 -0.95 -4.38 3.24
CA ASP A 151 -1.63 -4.52 1.95
C ASP A 151 -1.00 -3.63 0.85
N PHE A 152 0.33 -3.59 0.80
CA PHE A 152 1.07 -2.88 -0.23
C PHE A 152 1.32 -3.77 -1.45
N ASP A 153 1.43 -3.17 -2.64
CA ASP A 153 1.90 -3.85 -3.86
C ASP A 153 3.43 -3.93 -3.89
N ALA A 154 4.08 -2.93 -3.29
CA ALA A 154 5.52 -2.82 -3.17
C ALA A 154 5.87 -2.07 -1.88
N HIS A 155 6.99 -2.41 -1.26
CA HIS A 155 7.48 -1.80 -0.02
C HIS A 155 8.95 -1.42 -0.14
N LEU A 156 9.25 -0.12 0.05
CA LEU A 156 10.61 0.44 0.05
C LEU A 156 11.21 0.38 1.45
N PHE A 157 12.42 -0.16 1.57
CA PHE A 157 13.16 -0.33 2.82
C PHE A 157 14.67 -0.26 2.57
N ILE A 158 15.49 -0.33 3.62
CA ILE A 158 16.93 -0.53 3.51
C ILE A 158 17.19 -2.02 3.75
N ASP A 159 17.78 -2.68 2.77
CA ASP A 159 18.10 -4.10 2.85
C ASP A 159 19.28 -4.33 3.82
N ALA A 160 19.02 -5.09 4.87
CA ALA A 160 20.04 -5.40 5.90
C ALA A 160 21.24 -6.17 5.34
N GLU A 161 21.06 -6.97 4.28
CA GLU A 161 22.14 -7.75 3.66
C GLU A 161 23.11 -6.88 2.85
N THR A 162 22.61 -5.79 2.25
CA THR A 162 23.40 -4.98 1.31
C THR A 162 23.65 -3.56 1.76
N GLY A 163 22.88 -3.06 2.72
CA GLY A 163 22.87 -1.68 3.17
C GLY A 163 22.30 -0.68 2.15
N GLN A 164 21.73 -1.17 1.05
CA GLN A 164 21.17 -0.35 -0.02
C GLN A 164 19.64 -0.22 0.13
N ASP A 165 19.09 0.82 -0.49
CA ASP A 165 17.65 0.91 -0.67
C ASP A 165 17.18 -0.24 -1.58
N ALA A 166 16.09 -0.89 -1.19
CA ALA A 166 15.53 -2.04 -1.88
C ALA A 166 14.01 -2.01 -1.84
N VAL A 167 13.38 -2.76 -2.74
CA VAL A 167 11.93 -2.93 -2.79
C VAL A 167 11.57 -4.40 -2.85
N VAL A 168 10.71 -4.84 -1.95
CA VAL A 168 9.96 -6.10 -2.11
C VAL A 168 8.63 -5.81 -2.79
N TYR A 169 8.19 -6.69 -3.68
CA TYR A 169 6.95 -6.51 -4.43
C TYR A 169 6.32 -7.84 -4.86
N TRP A 170 5.02 -7.80 -5.10
CA TRP A 170 4.30 -8.94 -5.66
C TRP A 170 4.56 -9.07 -7.16
N ALA A 171 4.98 -10.25 -7.59
CA ALA A 171 5.35 -10.55 -8.98
C ALA A 171 4.45 -11.63 -9.62
N GLY A 172 3.15 -11.51 -9.41
CA GLY A 172 2.16 -12.46 -9.93
C GLY A 172 2.39 -13.89 -9.41
N PRO A 173 2.33 -14.89 -10.28
CA PRO A 173 2.49 -16.30 -9.90
C PRO A 173 3.86 -16.63 -9.28
N LEU A 174 4.85 -15.76 -9.48
CA LEU A 174 6.19 -15.91 -8.92
C LEU A 174 6.29 -15.51 -7.44
N GLY A 175 5.18 -15.12 -6.82
CA GLY A 175 5.14 -14.70 -5.42
C GLY A 175 5.81 -13.35 -5.20
N VAL A 176 6.65 -13.27 -4.15
CA VAL A 176 7.36 -12.02 -3.80
C VAL A 176 8.73 -11.97 -4.49
N ARG A 177 9.08 -10.80 -5.03
CA ARG A 177 10.41 -10.52 -5.57
C ARG A 177 11.06 -9.35 -4.84
N LEU A 178 12.38 -9.42 -4.76
CA LEU A 178 13.25 -8.36 -4.25
C LEU A 178 13.93 -7.66 -5.42
N ALA A 179 13.84 -6.33 -5.49
CA ALA A 179 14.65 -5.49 -6.36
C ALA A 179 15.64 -4.69 -5.51
N ARG A 180 16.92 -4.74 -5.89
CA ARG A 180 18.04 -4.03 -5.27
C ARG A 180 18.59 -2.94 -6.21
N GLN A 181 19.29 -1.96 -5.66
CA GLN A 181 19.88 -0.91 -6.48
C GLN A 181 20.99 -1.45 -7.39
N SER A 182 22.00 -2.12 -6.85
CA SER A 182 23.15 -2.60 -7.62
C SER A 182 23.73 -3.92 -7.13
N LYS A 183 23.59 -4.26 -5.86
CA LYS A 183 24.15 -5.50 -5.29
C LYS A 183 23.18 -6.66 -5.48
N MET A 184 23.43 -7.49 -6.50
CA MET A 184 22.57 -8.62 -6.89
C MET A 184 22.96 -9.94 -6.21
N ALA A 185 23.54 -9.90 -5.01
CA ALA A 185 23.87 -11.12 -4.26
C ALA A 185 22.62 -11.98 -4.03
N PRO A 186 22.74 -13.32 -4.03
CA PRO A 186 21.66 -14.22 -3.62
C PRO A 186 21.20 -13.89 -2.21
N LEU A 187 19.96 -14.26 -1.89
CA LEU A 187 19.45 -14.14 -0.52
C LEU A 187 20.17 -15.10 0.41
N SER A 188 20.50 -14.63 1.59
CA SER A 188 21.11 -15.45 2.66
C SER A 188 20.15 -16.53 3.15
N THR A 189 18.84 -16.29 3.06
CA THR A 189 17.79 -17.21 3.50
C THR A 189 17.08 -17.79 2.30
N ALA A 190 17.15 -19.11 2.13
CA ALA A 190 16.35 -19.82 1.14
C ALA A 190 14.85 -19.70 1.48
N GLY A 191 14.04 -19.20 0.56
CA GLY A 191 12.62 -18.98 0.79
C GLY A 191 11.83 -18.76 -0.50
N MET A 192 10.54 -18.46 -0.38
CA MET A 192 9.62 -18.23 -1.50
C MET A 192 9.81 -16.84 -2.18
N MET A 193 10.98 -16.24 -2.06
CA MET A 193 11.30 -14.95 -2.65
C MET A 193 12.43 -15.09 -3.66
N THR A 194 12.30 -14.43 -4.81
CA THR A 194 13.34 -14.37 -5.84
C THR A 194 13.93 -12.96 -5.93
N VAL A 195 15.23 -12.87 -6.23
CA VAL A 195 15.90 -11.59 -6.50
C VAL A 195 15.73 -11.24 -7.97
N ASN A 196 15.34 -10.00 -8.25
CA ASN A 196 15.39 -9.48 -9.61
C ASN A 196 16.86 -9.34 -10.03
N PRO A 197 17.29 -10.02 -11.10
CA PRO A 197 18.71 -10.01 -11.51
C PRO A 197 19.15 -8.69 -12.15
N ILE A 198 18.20 -7.78 -12.41
CA ILE A 198 18.47 -6.52 -13.08
C ILE A 198 18.57 -5.41 -12.03
N PRO A 199 19.69 -4.65 -11.97
CA PRO A 199 19.81 -3.49 -11.11
C PRO A 199 18.81 -2.40 -11.49
N THR A 200 18.52 -1.50 -10.55
CA THR A 200 17.61 -0.40 -10.83
C THR A 200 18.22 0.59 -11.83
N LEU A 201 17.36 1.21 -12.61
CA LEU A 201 17.75 2.29 -13.49
C LEU A 201 18.09 3.55 -12.67
N CYS A 202 19.18 4.23 -13.05
CA CYS A 202 19.48 5.58 -12.56
C CYS A 202 18.70 6.59 -13.40
N LEU A 203 17.72 7.26 -12.79
CA LEU A 203 16.79 8.15 -13.49
C LEU A 203 16.62 9.46 -12.73
N SER A 204 16.34 10.53 -13.47
CA SER A 204 15.72 11.70 -12.89
C SER A 204 14.26 11.40 -12.58
N GLU A 205 13.66 12.15 -11.66
CA GLU A 205 12.24 12.02 -11.33
C GLU A 205 11.35 12.17 -12.57
N GLN A 206 11.69 13.12 -13.45
CA GLN A 206 10.94 13.34 -14.69
C GLN A 206 11.02 12.14 -15.63
N ALA A 207 12.21 11.54 -15.80
CA ALA A 207 12.37 10.33 -16.61
C ALA A 207 11.62 9.13 -16.01
N ALA A 208 11.60 9.01 -14.69
CA ALA A 208 10.82 7.98 -13.99
C ALA A 208 9.30 8.14 -14.22
N ILE A 209 8.78 9.38 -14.16
CA ILE A 209 7.38 9.69 -14.47
C ILE A 209 7.03 9.28 -15.90
N GLN A 210 7.83 9.72 -16.88
CA GLN A 210 7.63 9.38 -18.28
C GLN A 210 7.59 7.87 -18.49
N ARG A 211 8.51 7.15 -17.86
CA ARG A 211 8.59 5.68 -17.97
C ARG A 211 7.37 4.99 -17.37
N VAL A 212 6.92 5.39 -16.18
CA VAL A 212 5.70 4.84 -15.56
C VAL A 212 4.49 5.09 -16.45
N CYS A 213 4.38 6.27 -17.04
CA CYS A 213 3.25 6.62 -17.91
C CYS A 213 3.32 5.87 -19.24
N MET A 214 4.47 5.89 -19.91
CA MET A 214 4.67 5.26 -21.23
C MET A 214 4.40 3.75 -21.22
N TYR A 215 4.89 3.05 -20.20
CA TYR A 215 4.77 1.59 -20.11
C TYR A 215 3.60 1.11 -19.24
N GLY A 216 2.76 2.01 -18.74
CA GLY A 216 1.61 1.63 -17.92
C GLY A 216 1.98 0.93 -16.62
N LEU A 217 3.17 1.19 -16.06
CA LEU A 217 3.64 0.48 -14.89
C LEU A 217 2.80 0.84 -13.67
N PRO A 218 2.42 -0.13 -12.83
CA PRO A 218 1.74 0.15 -11.56
C PRO A 218 2.67 0.86 -10.57
N PHE A 219 3.96 0.56 -10.63
CA PHE A 219 5.02 1.23 -9.89
C PHE A 219 6.37 1.10 -10.60
N LEU A 220 7.34 1.91 -10.18
CA LEU A 220 8.73 1.86 -10.62
C LEU A 220 9.66 2.11 -9.42
N PHE A 221 10.56 1.18 -9.15
CA PHE A 221 11.70 1.39 -8.27
C PHE A 221 12.88 1.87 -9.11
N PHE A 222 13.48 2.99 -8.73
CA PHE A 222 14.62 3.58 -9.45
C PHE A 222 15.59 4.25 -8.48
N THR A 223 16.83 4.42 -8.90
CA THR A 223 17.84 5.20 -8.20
C THR A 223 17.80 6.63 -8.73
N ASP A 224 17.60 7.61 -7.85
CA ASP A 224 17.61 9.02 -8.27
C ASP A 224 19.04 9.48 -8.55
N VAL A 225 19.24 10.05 -9.73
CA VAL A 225 20.56 10.55 -10.18
C VAL A 225 21.15 11.66 -9.31
N ARG A 226 20.31 12.35 -8.49
CA ARG A 226 20.73 13.49 -7.69
C ARG A 226 21.45 13.09 -6.40
N ASP A 227 21.01 12.01 -5.76
CA ASP A 227 21.49 11.61 -4.44
C ASP A 227 21.84 10.11 -4.32
N GLY A 228 21.68 9.37 -5.44
CA GLY A 228 21.95 7.94 -5.46
C GLY A 228 21.01 7.09 -4.60
N ARG A 229 19.92 7.67 -4.07
CA ARG A 229 18.97 6.98 -3.22
C ARG A 229 17.87 6.30 -4.01
N GLY A 230 17.43 5.16 -3.52
CA GLY A 230 16.30 4.42 -4.07
C GLY A 230 14.97 5.12 -3.81
N ARG A 231 14.13 5.18 -4.83
CA ARG A 231 12.79 5.78 -4.77
C ARG A 231 11.75 4.87 -5.38
N LEU A 232 10.56 4.86 -4.81
CA LEU A 232 9.41 4.10 -5.31
C LEU A 232 8.33 5.05 -5.80
N LEU A 233 8.17 5.13 -7.13
CA LEU A 233 7.09 5.84 -7.81
C LEU A 233 5.95 4.86 -8.04
N TYR A 234 4.71 5.23 -7.74
CA TYR A 234 3.55 4.35 -7.88
C TYR A 234 2.31 5.09 -8.37
N ARG A 235 1.44 4.38 -9.09
CA ARG A 235 0.13 4.90 -9.50
C ARG A 235 -0.84 4.88 -8.34
N ARG A 236 -1.71 5.88 -8.33
CA ARG A 236 -2.82 5.99 -7.38
C ARG A 236 -4.14 5.71 -8.09
N TYR A 237 -5.14 5.28 -7.35
CA TYR A 237 -6.47 5.01 -7.92
C TYR A 237 -7.13 6.26 -8.52
N ALA A 238 -6.73 7.45 -8.11
CA ALA A 238 -7.15 8.72 -8.70
C ALA A 238 -6.45 9.05 -10.03
N GLY A 239 -5.60 8.14 -10.55
CA GLY A 239 -4.89 8.30 -11.81
C GLY A 239 -3.60 9.14 -11.75
N ASP A 240 -3.34 9.83 -10.65
CA ASP A 240 -2.13 10.57 -10.38
C ASP A 240 -1.01 9.67 -9.81
N LEU A 241 0.15 10.25 -9.54
CA LEU A 241 1.31 9.51 -9.04
C LEU A 241 1.61 9.84 -7.58
N GLY A 242 2.18 8.86 -6.89
CA GLY A 242 2.77 9.00 -5.57
C GLY A 242 4.24 8.63 -5.56
N LEU A 243 5.06 9.33 -4.79
CA LEU A 243 6.47 9.05 -4.61
C LEU A 243 6.77 8.74 -3.14
N VAL A 244 7.43 7.61 -2.90
CA VAL A 244 7.99 7.22 -1.60
C VAL A 244 9.50 7.36 -1.65
N GLN A 245 10.08 8.01 -0.65
CA GLN A 245 11.53 8.20 -0.54
C GLN A 245 11.97 8.17 0.93
N GLY A 246 13.18 7.74 1.18
CA GLY A 246 13.83 7.86 2.48
C GLY A 246 14.04 9.33 2.86
N ARG A 247 13.96 9.66 4.14
CA ARG A 247 14.51 10.93 4.64
C ARG A 247 16.02 10.85 4.53
N ALA A 248 16.67 11.94 4.07
CA ALA A 248 18.09 12.06 4.21
C ALA A 248 18.42 11.94 5.72
N THR A 249 19.29 10.99 6.07
CA THR A 249 19.97 11.02 7.37
C THR A 249 20.77 12.31 7.37
N ALA A 250 20.51 13.21 8.34
CA ALA A 250 21.39 14.34 8.55
C ALA A 250 22.82 13.78 8.72
N PRO A 251 23.84 14.33 8.07
CA PRO A 251 25.21 13.92 8.33
C PRO A 251 25.43 14.07 9.82
N GLY A 252 25.80 12.96 10.46
CA GLY A 252 26.08 12.93 11.90
C GLY A 252 27.10 14.03 12.22
N ARG A 253 26.78 14.86 13.22
CA ARG A 253 27.73 15.73 13.85
C ARG A 253 28.74 14.92 14.63
#